data_2f437cfe477582c4166fc3169aca2997
#
_entry.id   2f437cfe477582c4166fc3169aca2997
#
_cell.length_a   1.000
_cell.length_b   1.000
_cell.length_c   1.000
_cell.angle_alpha   90.00
_cell.angle_beta   90.00
_cell.angle_gamma   90.00
#
_symmetry.space_group_name_H-M   'P 1'
#
loop_
_entity.id
_entity.type
_entity.pdbx_description
1 polymer ?
#
loop_
_entity_poly.entity_id
_entity_poly.type
_entity_poly.pdbx_seq_one_letter_code
_entity_poly.pdbx_strand_id
1 'polypeptide(L)'
;MREVNYYKKIIQSDMKDIGVQVVSGMSDQLYFFYKNRFIEQLEEKDKYCIQAMKLSSACENLFFTSQKIGSDIGFPIGRIDHAVESWAGDYKKALASSTNAVFLNLFQANKQGIAGKITDNPAFAIVGQTGEGKSFLTKGLFLCHSLLKALTLYIDPKNEMKAQYMKIKAKYEADFPKMEFEIEQAREAIEDEEQLYWVIRGIEYKYYKPVVDYINNIHFVSLDAKEESNHGALDPLVFLHGDACKKISVKVTEELLGEKYTKEDKFEIAFLESLDAVMSELEKGKKVGLLNVFERLLDSTDEMISTRANLALRKIKNSQMELVFSHGKNSAVDMDARITVLGVTGLNLPKADEKITSDHKESLIVMYALGEFCREFGERDRTQETIIFVDEAWFFNKTEIGASILMSMKRVGRSQNNFLGLITQSISDVETEDDSTAFGTIFAFREPTETDKVLKYFKLPVEETTQAWYDNMTKGQCIMRDPFGRTARITVDFQLPEVTVLFDTVETKMKNTRAVA
;
A
#
# COMPACT_ATOMS: atom_id res chain seq x y z
N MET A 1 20.11 -35.13 -25.27
CA MET A 1 20.56 -34.84 -26.64
C MET A 1 19.45 -34.47 -27.63
N ARG A 2 18.28 -35.14 -27.64
CA ARG A 2 17.18 -34.77 -28.57
C ARG A 2 16.63 -33.34 -28.31
N GLU A 3 16.45 -32.95 -27.06
CA GLU A 3 15.99 -31.58 -26.69
C GLU A 3 17.03 -30.51 -27.07
N VAL A 4 18.29 -30.72 -26.78
CA VAL A 4 19.36 -29.78 -27.15
C VAL A 4 19.42 -29.54 -28.65
N ASN A 5 19.25 -30.59 -29.45
CA ASN A 5 19.21 -30.48 -30.90
C ASN A 5 17.92 -29.77 -31.40
N TYR A 6 16.83 -29.90 -30.68
CA TYR A 6 15.58 -29.20 -30.98
C TYR A 6 15.75 -27.69 -30.77
N TYR A 7 16.20 -27.27 -29.58
CA TYR A 7 16.42 -25.84 -29.32
C TYR A 7 17.50 -25.20 -30.19
N LYS A 8 18.55 -25.97 -30.51
CA LYS A 8 19.56 -25.52 -31.46
C LYS A 8 18.96 -25.16 -32.82
N LYS A 9 18.05 -26.00 -33.35
CA LYS A 9 17.38 -25.72 -34.63
C LYS A 9 16.48 -24.50 -34.58
N ILE A 10 15.78 -24.28 -33.48
CA ILE A 10 14.96 -23.07 -33.28
C ILE A 10 15.84 -21.82 -33.30
N ILE A 11 16.91 -21.81 -32.48
CA ILE A 11 17.84 -20.66 -32.42
C ILE A 11 18.47 -20.40 -33.78
N GLN A 12 18.87 -21.44 -34.50
CA GLN A 12 19.43 -21.32 -35.84
C GLN A 12 18.42 -20.73 -36.84
N SER A 13 17.15 -21.12 -36.74
CA SER A 13 16.08 -20.59 -37.58
C SER A 13 15.84 -19.11 -37.31
N ASP A 14 15.61 -18.77 -36.06
CA ASP A 14 15.25 -17.40 -35.63
C ASP A 14 16.39 -16.39 -35.92
N MET A 15 17.64 -16.81 -35.69
CA MET A 15 18.80 -15.98 -35.97
C MET A 15 19.08 -15.81 -37.48
N LYS A 16 18.70 -16.80 -38.28
CA LYS A 16 18.83 -16.73 -39.73
C LYS A 16 17.92 -15.65 -40.33
N ASP A 17 16.75 -15.48 -39.75
CA ASP A 17 15.78 -14.46 -40.21
C ASP A 17 16.30 -13.02 -40.03
N ILE A 18 17.22 -12.80 -39.10
CA ILE A 18 17.91 -11.53 -38.88
C ILE A 18 19.32 -11.48 -39.51
N GLY A 19 19.63 -12.41 -40.37
CA GLY A 19 20.90 -12.44 -41.10
C GLY A 19 22.10 -12.97 -40.30
N VAL A 20 21.90 -13.60 -39.12
CA VAL A 20 22.95 -14.14 -38.28
C VAL A 20 23.05 -15.66 -38.46
N GLN A 21 24.23 -16.15 -38.82
CA GLN A 21 24.51 -17.58 -38.93
C GLN A 21 25.02 -18.12 -37.59
N VAL A 22 24.20 -18.94 -36.93
CA VAL A 22 24.61 -19.67 -35.71
C VAL A 22 25.20 -21.03 -36.06
N VAL A 23 26.46 -21.23 -35.75
CA VAL A 23 27.16 -22.50 -35.92
C VAL A 23 27.58 -23.08 -34.58
N SER A 24 27.59 -24.38 -34.44
CA SER A 24 28.17 -25.03 -33.25
C SER A 24 29.57 -25.50 -33.55
N GLY A 25 30.54 -25.10 -32.74
CA GLY A 25 31.90 -25.59 -32.79
C GLY A 25 31.92 -27.08 -32.50
N MET A 26 32.46 -27.87 -33.43
CA MET A 26 32.51 -29.33 -33.28
C MET A 26 33.84 -29.81 -32.68
N SER A 27 34.92 -29.08 -32.90
CA SER A 27 36.28 -29.44 -32.49
C SER A 27 36.72 -28.80 -31.16
N ASP A 28 36.09 -27.68 -30.76
CA ASP A 28 36.58 -26.86 -29.64
C ASP A 28 35.67 -26.94 -28.41
N GLN A 29 34.79 -27.96 -28.32
CA GLN A 29 33.82 -28.07 -27.24
C GLN A 29 34.46 -28.14 -25.84
N LEU A 30 35.57 -28.89 -25.73
CA LEU A 30 36.30 -29.03 -24.47
C LEU A 30 36.97 -27.70 -24.08
N TYR A 31 37.49 -26.98 -25.04
CA TYR A 31 38.08 -25.66 -24.85
C TYR A 31 37.04 -24.63 -24.37
N PHE A 32 35.89 -24.57 -25.04
CA PHE A 32 34.79 -23.69 -24.60
C PHE A 32 34.25 -24.08 -23.22
N PHE A 33 34.23 -25.36 -22.89
CA PHE A 33 33.87 -25.82 -21.55
C PHE A 33 34.83 -25.28 -20.49
N TYR A 34 36.12 -25.35 -20.69
CA TYR A 34 37.12 -24.81 -19.77
C TYR A 34 37.11 -23.31 -19.74
N LYS A 35 36.92 -22.62 -20.85
CA LYS A 35 36.87 -21.19 -20.96
C LYS A 35 35.72 -20.57 -20.16
N ASN A 36 34.62 -21.28 -19.96
CA ASN A 36 33.46 -20.83 -19.19
C ASN A 36 33.51 -21.24 -17.70
N ARG A 37 34.62 -21.84 -17.22
CA ARG A 37 34.78 -22.14 -15.79
C ARG A 37 35.28 -20.91 -15.04
N PHE A 38 34.69 -20.65 -13.89
CA PHE A 38 35.25 -19.70 -12.94
C PHE A 38 36.67 -20.19 -12.54
N ILE A 39 37.66 -19.32 -12.50
CA ILE A 39 39.04 -19.56 -12.04
C ILE A 39 39.99 -20.06 -13.16
N GLU A 40 39.54 -20.33 -14.38
CA GLU A 40 40.46 -20.67 -15.45
C GLU A 40 41.19 -19.40 -15.93
N GLN A 41 42.52 -19.36 -15.82
CA GLN A 41 43.34 -18.30 -16.43
C GLN A 41 43.49 -18.63 -17.92
N LEU A 42 43.04 -17.74 -18.79
CA LEU A 42 43.27 -17.83 -20.21
C LEU A 42 44.75 -17.51 -20.49
N GLU A 43 45.42 -18.36 -21.27
CA GLU A 43 46.75 -18.04 -21.74
C GLU A 43 46.72 -16.79 -22.65
N GLU A 44 47.78 -15.96 -22.60
CA GLU A 44 47.90 -14.73 -23.44
C GLU A 44 47.77 -15.00 -24.96
N LYS A 45 48.01 -16.22 -25.40
CA LYS A 45 47.92 -16.66 -26.80
C LYS A 45 46.52 -17.01 -27.27
N ASP A 46 45.56 -17.04 -26.34
CA ASP A 46 44.19 -17.45 -26.64
C ASP A 46 43.41 -16.30 -27.28
N LYS A 47 43.41 -16.24 -28.59
CA LYS A 47 42.74 -15.22 -29.38
C LYS A 47 41.37 -15.66 -29.94
N TYR A 48 40.96 -16.90 -29.72
CA TYR A 48 39.73 -17.43 -30.27
C TYR A 48 38.52 -16.90 -29.47
N CYS A 49 37.54 -16.39 -30.18
CA CYS A 49 36.27 -15.93 -29.61
C CYS A 49 36.42 -14.83 -28.55
N ILE A 50 37.50 -14.04 -28.60
CA ILE A 50 37.64 -12.85 -27.75
C ILE A 50 37.00 -11.68 -28.46
N GLN A 51 35.97 -11.09 -27.86
CA GLN A 51 35.35 -9.86 -28.30
C GLN A 51 35.58 -8.81 -27.24
N ALA A 52 36.30 -7.76 -27.60
CA ALA A 52 36.44 -6.59 -26.73
C ALA A 52 35.17 -5.75 -26.83
N MET A 53 34.51 -5.55 -25.71
CA MET A 53 33.31 -4.69 -25.61
C MET A 53 33.34 -3.90 -24.32
N LYS A 54 32.57 -2.82 -24.27
CA LYS A 54 32.36 -2.09 -23.03
C LYS A 54 31.65 -3.01 -22.03
N LEU A 55 31.92 -2.82 -20.73
CA LEU A 55 31.28 -3.62 -19.68
C LEU A 55 29.75 -3.54 -19.76
N SER A 56 29.18 -2.38 -20.05
CA SER A 56 27.74 -2.20 -20.25
C SER A 56 27.20 -3.11 -21.36
N SER A 57 27.85 -3.14 -22.52
CA SER A 57 27.46 -4.01 -23.64
C SER A 57 27.64 -5.49 -23.33
N ALA A 58 28.64 -5.85 -22.52
CA ALA A 58 28.80 -7.23 -22.03
C ALA A 58 27.62 -7.62 -21.12
N CYS A 59 27.20 -6.73 -20.21
CA CYS A 59 26.05 -6.96 -19.34
C CYS A 59 24.74 -7.10 -20.13
N GLU A 60 24.54 -6.29 -21.17
CA GLU A 60 23.37 -6.37 -22.06
C GLU A 60 23.29 -7.71 -22.82
N ASN A 61 24.44 -8.30 -23.12
CA ASN A 61 24.52 -9.60 -23.79
C ASN A 61 24.40 -10.80 -22.85
N LEU A 62 24.36 -10.59 -21.53
CA LEU A 62 24.11 -11.64 -20.54
C LEU A 62 22.60 -11.95 -20.40
N PHE A 63 21.92 -12.20 -21.53
CA PHE A 63 20.48 -12.46 -21.58
C PHE A 63 20.02 -13.71 -20.80
N PHE A 64 20.93 -14.54 -20.33
CA PHE A 64 20.68 -15.67 -19.43
C PHE A 64 20.77 -15.29 -17.95
N THR A 65 21.29 -14.11 -17.61
CA THR A 65 21.27 -13.59 -16.25
C THR A 65 20.07 -12.68 -16.11
N SER A 66 18.94 -13.21 -15.69
CA SER A 66 17.78 -12.37 -15.37
C SER A 66 17.88 -11.86 -13.93
N GLN A 67 17.69 -10.58 -13.73
CA GLN A 67 17.47 -10.05 -12.41
C GLN A 67 16.12 -10.54 -11.90
N LYS A 68 16.10 -11.23 -10.75
CA LYS A 68 14.88 -11.69 -10.12
C LYS A 68 14.51 -10.73 -8.99
N ILE A 69 13.29 -10.25 -8.97
CA ILE A 69 12.73 -9.46 -7.89
C ILE A 69 11.25 -9.81 -7.68
N GLY A 70 10.75 -9.60 -6.48
CA GLY A 70 9.37 -9.88 -6.14
C GLY A 70 9.12 -11.35 -5.78
N SER A 71 7.93 -11.83 -6.05
CA SER A 71 7.44 -13.16 -5.69
C SER A 71 7.45 -14.10 -6.89
N ASP A 72 7.56 -15.40 -6.63
CA ASP A 72 7.42 -16.41 -7.71
C ASP A 72 5.97 -16.55 -8.19
N ILE A 73 5.02 -16.29 -7.28
CA ILE A 73 3.59 -16.36 -7.53
C ILE A 73 2.95 -15.11 -6.95
N GLY A 74 2.10 -14.44 -7.72
CA GLY A 74 1.42 -13.23 -7.28
C GLY A 74 0.79 -12.47 -8.44
N PHE A 75 0.45 -11.23 -8.20
CA PHE A 75 -0.07 -10.33 -9.22
C PHE A 75 1.06 -9.64 -9.99
N PRO A 76 0.94 -9.46 -11.30
CA PRO A 76 1.88 -8.66 -12.06
C PRO A 76 1.75 -7.19 -11.63
N ILE A 77 2.85 -6.59 -11.18
CA ILE A 77 2.86 -5.20 -10.70
C ILE A 77 3.72 -4.28 -11.55
N GLY A 78 4.54 -4.83 -12.42
CA GLY A 78 5.45 -4.05 -13.23
C GLY A 78 6.44 -4.89 -14.02
N ARG A 79 7.42 -4.20 -14.57
CA ARG A 79 8.54 -4.79 -15.32
C ARG A 79 9.85 -4.25 -14.80
N ILE A 80 10.89 -5.09 -14.77
CA ILE A 80 12.24 -4.64 -14.40
C ILE A 80 12.75 -3.70 -15.48
N ASP A 81 13.24 -2.53 -15.08
CA ASP A 81 13.88 -1.59 -15.98
C ASP A 81 15.40 -1.74 -15.90
N HIS A 82 16.01 -2.16 -17.00
CA HIS A 82 17.45 -2.35 -17.13
C HIS A 82 18.18 -1.11 -17.70
N ALA A 83 17.45 -0.05 -18.08
CA ALA A 83 18.07 1.11 -18.68
C ALA A 83 18.94 1.88 -17.67
N VAL A 84 20.09 2.31 -18.12
CA VAL A 84 20.98 3.23 -17.40
C VAL A 84 20.59 4.68 -17.67
N GLU A 85 20.08 4.93 -18.90
CA GLU A 85 19.69 6.25 -19.36
C GLU A 85 18.25 6.60 -19.00
N SER A 86 17.93 7.89 -19.02
CA SER A 86 16.58 8.38 -18.79
C SER A 86 15.65 8.08 -19.96
N TRP A 87 14.42 7.70 -19.67
CA TRP A 87 13.35 7.62 -20.66
C TRP A 87 12.74 8.98 -21.01
N ALA A 88 13.25 10.07 -20.45
CA ALA A 88 12.80 11.45 -20.67
C ALA A 88 11.27 11.63 -20.53
N GLY A 89 10.65 10.94 -19.59
CA GLY A 89 9.21 10.95 -19.35
C GLY A 89 8.39 10.04 -20.27
N ASP A 90 9.00 9.30 -21.19
CA ASP A 90 8.30 8.36 -22.07
C ASP A 90 8.06 7.01 -21.39
N TYR A 91 6.96 6.93 -20.65
CA TYR A 91 6.53 5.73 -19.96
C TYR A 91 6.33 4.53 -20.90
N LYS A 92 5.85 4.74 -22.13
CA LYS A 92 5.63 3.65 -23.08
C LYS A 92 6.93 3.01 -23.53
N LYS A 93 7.97 3.81 -23.73
CA LYS A 93 9.31 3.29 -24.04
C LYS A 93 9.88 2.53 -22.85
N ALA A 94 9.70 3.03 -21.63
CA ALA A 94 10.12 2.33 -20.42
C ALA A 94 9.46 0.95 -20.30
N LEU A 95 8.15 0.84 -20.56
CA LEU A 95 7.45 -0.44 -20.58
C LEU A 95 7.92 -1.37 -21.71
N ALA A 96 8.15 -0.84 -22.89
CA ALA A 96 8.58 -1.64 -24.04
C ALA A 96 10.01 -2.17 -23.92
N SER A 97 10.82 -1.56 -23.05
CA SER A 97 12.25 -1.89 -22.92
C SER A 97 12.53 -3.22 -22.22
N SER A 98 11.58 -3.75 -21.48
CA SER A 98 11.79 -4.98 -20.70
C SER A 98 10.60 -5.92 -20.82
N THR A 99 10.93 -7.22 -20.98
CA THR A 99 9.96 -8.32 -20.94
C THR A 99 9.90 -8.99 -19.57
N ASN A 100 10.78 -8.62 -18.63
CA ASN A 100 10.88 -9.25 -17.31
C ASN A 100 9.78 -8.72 -16.38
N ALA A 101 8.66 -9.45 -16.33
CA ALA A 101 7.55 -9.12 -15.44
C ALA A 101 7.93 -9.32 -13.96
N VAL A 102 7.46 -8.41 -13.12
CA VAL A 102 7.59 -8.48 -11.66
C VAL A 102 6.25 -8.90 -11.08
N PHE A 103 6.25 -10.04 -10.40
CA PHE A 103 5.10 -10.53 -9.66
C PHE A 103 5.25 -10.20 -8.17
N LEU A 104 4.15 -9.91 -7.51
CA LEU A 104 4.15 -9.62 -6.08
C LEU A 104 2.95 -10.26 -5.39
N ASN A 105 3.23 -10.91 -4.26
CA ASN A 105 2.28 -11.30 -3.25
C ASN A 105 2.84 -10.84 -1.89
N LEU A 106 2.30 -9.77 -1.33
CA LEU A 106 2.76 -9.21 -0.06
C LEU A 106 2.67 -10.22 1.08
N PHE A 107 1.70 -11.14 1.04
CA PHE A 107 1.54 -12.17 2.07
C PHE A 107 2.67 -13.19 2.14
N GLN A 108 3.54 -13.23 1.13
CA GLN A 108 4.73 -14.11 1.17
C GLN A 108 5.79 -13.66 2.19
N ALA A 109 5.82 -12.38 2.55
CA ALA A 109 6.80 -11.87 3.51
C ALA A 109 6.75 -12.63 4.84
N ASN A 110 5.56 -12.97 5.34
CA ASN A 110 5.36 -13.65 6.63
C ASN A 110 5.30 -15.20 6.54
N LYS A 111 5.27 -15.78 5.33
CA LYS A 111 5.18 -17.24 5.18
C LYS A 111 6.50 -17.90 5.58
N GLN A 112 6.40 -18.89 6.47
CA GLN A 112 7.54 -19.72 6.89
C GLN A 112 7.96 -20.72 5.79
N GLY A 113 9.21 -21.18 5.84
CA GLY A 113 9.70 -22.22 4.92
C GLY A 113 10.12 -21.73 3.53
N ILE A 114 10.06 -20.43 3.25
CA ILE A 114 10.57 -19.87 2.01
C ILE A 114 12.07 -19.57 2.18
N ALA A 115 12.90 -20.37 1.51
CA ALA A 115 14.35 -20.24 1.61
C ALA A 115 14.86 -18.91 1.02
N GLY A 116 15.91 -18.37 1.63
CA GLY A 116 16.62 -17.19 1.12
C GLY A 116 16.03 -15.84 1.51
N LYS A 117 14.92 -15.77 2.24
CA LYS A 117 14.42 -14.52 2.81
C LYS A 117 15.39 -13.98 3.86
N ILE A 118 15.62 -12.68 3.85
CA ILE A 118 16.41 -11.96 4.87
C ILE A 118 15.53 -11.36 5.97
N THR A 119 14.22 -11.22 5.72
CA THR A 119 13.26 -10.71 6.69
C THR A 119 11.91 -11.41 6.54
N ASP A 120 11.22 -11.60 7.67
CA ASP A 120 9.84 -12.10 7.74
C ASP A 120 8.87 -10.96 8.12
N ASN A 121 9.30 -9.71 8.01
CA ASN A 121 8.47 -8.57 8.38
C ASN A 121 7.34 -8.39 7.35
N PRO A 122 6.06 -8.43 7.75
CA PRO A 122 4.92 -8.26 6.85
C PRO A 122 4.68 -6.80 6.45
N ALA A 123 5.31 -5.83 7.15
CA ALA A 123 5.12 -4.42 6.81
C ALA A 123 5.77 -4.08 5.46
N PHE A 124 5.11 -3.22 4.71
CA PHE A 124 5.65 -2.66 3.46
C PHE A 124 5.52 -1.14 3.44
N ALA A 125 6.34 -0.49 2.63
CA ALA A 125 6.29 0.96 2.48
C ALA A 125 6.33 1.40 1.01
N ILE A 126 5.66 2.52 0.72
CA ILE A 126 5.68 3.19 -0.58
C ILE A 126 6.03 4.65 -0.33
N VAL A 127 7.22 5.05 -0.75
CA VAL A 127 7.75 6.40 -0.52
C VAL A 127 8.02 7.14 -1.82
N GLY A 128 8.12 8.48 -1.77
CA GLY A 128 8.52 9.34 -2.88
C GLY A 128 7.62 10.55 -3.07
N GLN A 129 8.03 11.45 -3.94
CA GLN A 129 7.36 12.73 -4.16
C GLN A 129 5.94 12.59 -4.70
N THR A 130 5.10 13.59 -4.45
CA THR A 130 3.73 13.66 -4.98
C THR A 130 3.77 13.75 -6.51
N GLY A 131 2.91 12.95 -7.17
CA GLY A 131 2.80 12.94 -8.64
C GLY A 131 3.69 11.91 -9.36
N GLU A 132 4.60 11.23 -8.67
CA GLU A 132 5.53 10.26 -9.27
C GLU A 132 4.92 8.85 -9.50
N GLY A 133 3.70 8.59 -9.02
CA GLY A 133 3.00 7.32 -9.29
C GLY A 133 2.68 6.48 -8.05
N LYS A 134 2.99 6.94 -6.83
CA LYS A 134 2.69 6.23 -5.57
C LYS A 134 1.25 5.76 -5.48
N SER A 135 0.29 6.69 -5.66
CA SER A 135 -1.14 6.39 -5.52
C SER A 135 -1.63 5.35 -6.54
N PHE A 136 -1.03 5.31 -7.73
CA PHE A 136 -1.34 4.28 -8.74
C PHE A 136 -0.90 2.89 -8.26
N LEU A 137 0.36 2.77 -7.80
CA LEU A 137 0.87 1.52 -7.23
C LEU A 137 0.06 1.08 -6.00
N THR A 138 -0.19 2.00 -5.07
CA THR A 138 -0.92 1.70 -3.83
C THR A 138 -2.33 1.18 -4.11
N LYS A 139 -3.09 1.87 -4.96
CA LYS A 139 -4.46 1.48 -5.32
C LYS A 139 -4.49 0.17 -6.11
N GLY A 140 -3.50 -0.06 -6.98
CA GLY A 140 -3.35 -1.32 -7.69
C GLY A 140 -3.04 -2.48 -6.72
N LEU A 141 -2.15 -2.29 -5.75
CA LEU A 141 -1.87 -3.29 -4.71
C LEU A 141 -3.10 -3.53 -3.82
N PHE A 142 -3.84 -2.48 -3.46
CA PHE A 142 -5.10 -2.61 -2.73
C PHE A 142 -6.11 -3.47 -3.51
N LEU A 143 -6.34 -3.16 -4.79
CA LEU A 143 -7.21 -3.97 -5.65
C LEU A 143 -6.75 -5.44 -5.67
N CYS A 144 -5.50 -5.69 -6.03
CA CYS A 144 -4.98 -7.05 -6.17
C CYS A 144 -5.15 -7.87 -4.88
N HIS A 145 -4.79 -7.30 -3.72
CA HIS A 145 -4.88 -8.03 -2.45
C HIS A 145 -6.32 -8.14 -1.94
N SER A 146 -7.20 -7.20 -2.27
CA SER A 146 -8.64 -7.27 -1.95
C SER A 146 -9.39 -8.35 -2.75
N LEU A 147 -8.83 -8.80 -3.90
CA LEU A 147 -9.36 -9.95 -4.64
C LEU A 147 -9.03 -11.29 -3.97
N LEU A 148 -8.07 -11.33 -3.05
CA LEU A 148 -7.79 -12.50 -2.23
C LEU A 148 -8.81 -12.60 -1.08
N LYS A 149 -8.76 -13.71 -0.34
CA LYS A 149 -9.66 -13.91 0.82
C LYS A 149 -9.23 -13.15 2.08
N ALA A 150 -8.40 -12.13 1.94
CA ALA A 150 -7.92 -11.33 3.04
C ALA A 150 -8.92 -10.24 3.46
N LEU A 151 -8.86 -9.82 4.71
CA LEU A 151 -9.48 -8.60 5.18
C LEU A 151 -8.63 -7.40 4.73
N THR A 152 -9.25 -6.45 4.07
CA THR A 152 -8.53 -5.34 3.44
C THR A 152 -9.10 -4.01 3.91
N LEU A 153 -8.26 -3.17 4.52
CA LEU A 153 -8.60 -1.83 4.98
C LEU A 153 -7.72 -0.80 4.28
N TYR A 154 -8.32 0.23 3.73
CA TYR A 154 -7.62 1.40 3.19
C TYR A 154 -8.04 2.65 3.96
N ILE A 155 -7.07 3.33 4.56
CA ILE A 155 -7.28 4.61 5.23
C ILE A 155 -6.97 5.71 4.24
N ASP A 156 -7.98 6.52 3.95
CA ASP A 156 -7.94 7.65 3.01
C ASP A 156 -8.21 8.98 3.75
N PRO A 157 -7.18 9.62 4.33
CA PRO A 157 -7.37 10.86 5.09
C PRO A 157 -7.92 12.03 4.27
N LYS A 158 -7.85 11.93 2.94
CA LYS A 158 -8.37 12.95 2.01
C LYS A 158 -9.78 12.68 1.53
N ASN A 159 -10.31 11.47 1.81
CA ASN A 159 -11.64 11.02 1.37
C ASN A 159 -11.89 11.17 -0.15
N GLU A 160 -10.83 11.00 -0.96
CA GLU A 160 -10.89 11.15 -2.42
C GLU A 160 -11.31 9.86 -3.13
N MET A 161 -10.98 8.71 -2.53
CA MET A 161 -11.13 7.40 -3.17
C MET A 161 -12.60 7.05 -3.41
N LYS A 162 -13.48 7.28 -2.43
CA LYS A 162 -14.93 7.06 -2.57
C LYS A 162 -15.51 7.83 -3.76
N ALA A 163 -15.21 9.13 -3.87
CA ALA A 163 -15.72 9.96 -4.95
C ALA A 163 -15.23 9.48 -6.32
N GLN A 164 -13.97 9.08 -6.41
CA GLN A 164 -13.38 8.53 -7.64
C GLN A 164 -14.07 7.23 -8.07
N TYR A 165 -14.25 6.28 -7.15
CA TYR A 165 -14.90 5.00 -7.44
C TYR A 165 -16.36 5.17 -7.84
N MET A 166 -17.11 6.05 -7.14
CA MET A 166 -18.51 6.32 -7.48
C MET A 166 -18.66 6.97 -8.87
N LYS A 167 -17.75 7.87 -9.26
CA LYS A 167 -17.70 8.44 -10.62
C LYS A 167 -17.49 7.36 -11.69
N ILE A 168 -16.58 6.43 -11.43
CA ILE A 168 -16.27 5.32 -12.33
C ILE A 168 -17.48 4.37 -12.44
N LYS A 169 -18.07 4.00 -11.31
CA LYS A 169 -19.27 3.18 -11.24
C LYS A 169 -20.39 3.77 -12.09
N ALA A 170 -20.75 5.02 -11.83
CA ALA A 170 -21.82 5.71 -12.57
C ALA A 170 -21.56 5.76 -14.10
N LYS A 171 -20.27 5.93 -14.48
CA LYS A 171 -19.89 5.94 -15.91
C LYS A 171 -20.20 4.61 -16.61
N TYR A 172 -19.88 3.48 -15.97
CA TYR A 172 -20.09 2.17 -16.58
C TYR A 172 -21.53 1.67 -16.43
N GLU A 173 -22.18 1.95 -15.30
CA GLU A 173 -23.61 1.62 -15.11
C GLU A 173 -24.52 2.28 -16.15
N ALA A 174 -24.15 3.43 -16.68
CA ALA A 174 -24.90 4.10 -17.76
C ALA A 174 -25.04 3.26 -19.04
N ASP A 175 -24.12 2.33 -19.27
CA ASP A 175 -24.17 1.43 -20.44
C ASP A 175 -24.83 0.06 -20.13
N PHE A 176 -25.22 -0.23 -18.89
CA PHE A 176 -25.83 -1.51 -18.50
C PHE A 176 -27.13 -1.84 -19.25
N PRO A 177 -28.04 -0.89 -19.57
CA PRO A 177 -29.21 -1.21 -20.41
C PRO A 177 -28.83 -1.80 -21.77
N LYS A 178 -27.70 -1.37 -22.37
CA LYS A 178 -27.21 -1.95 -23.63
C LYS A 178 -26.64 -3.35 -23.42
N MET A 179 -25.93 -3.54 -22.30
CA MET A 179 -25.40 -4.84 -21.89
C MET A 179 -26.53 -5.86 -21.71
N GLU A 180 -27.58 -5.50 -20.97
CA GLU A 180 -28.75 -6.36 -20.74
C GLU A 180 -29.42 -6.75 -22.02
N PHE A 181 -29.59 -5.81 -22.96
CA PHE A 181 -30.15 -6.09 -24.29
C PHE A 181 -29.27 -7.09 -25.08
N GLU A 182 -27.93 -6.94 -25.08
CA GLU A 182 -27.04 -7.90 -25.75
C GLU A 182 -27.10 -9.29 -25.10
N ILE A 183 -27.22 -9.36 -23.76
CA ILE A 183 -27.34 -10.61 -23.02
C ILE A 183 -28.69 -11.31 -23.39
N GLU A 184 -29.78 -10.57 -23.48
CA GLU A 184 -31.07 -11.13 -23.86
C GLU A 184 -31.05 -11.71 -25.29
N GLN A 185 -30.45 -10.98 -26.23
CA GLN A 185 -30.23 -11.50 -27.59
C GLN A 185 -29.38 -12.78 -27.62
N ALA A 186 -28.34 -12.85 -26.78
CA ALA A 186 -27.49 -14.03 -26.67
C ALA A 186 -28.28 -15.24 -26.11
N ARG A 187 -29.15 -15.02 -25.13
CA ARG A 187 -30.03 -16.07 -24.56
C ARG A 187 -31.02 -16.62 -25.56
N GLU A 188 -31.53 -15.77 -26.45
CA GLU A 188 -32.47 -16.20 -27.52
C GLU A 188 -31.74 -16.95 -28.64
N ALA A 189 -30.48 -16.66 -28.89
CA ALA A 189 -29.72 -17.19 -30.03
C ALA A 189 -28.91 -18.46 -29.71
N ILE A 190 -28.62 -18.74 -28.46
CA ILE A 190 -27.67 -19.80 -28.04
C ILE A 190 -28.40 -20.79 -27.13
N GLU A 191 -28.55 -22.04 -27.60
CA GLU A 191 -29.16 -23.13 -26.83
C GLU A 191 -28.18 -23.86 -25.90
N ASP A 192 -26.87 -23.84 -26.23
CA ASP A 192 -25.83 -24.49 -25.42
C ASP A 192 -25.50 -23.65 -24.18
N GLU A 193 -25.72 -24.21 -23.01
CA GLU A 193 -25.53 -23.51 -21.71
C GLU A 193 -24.08 -23.11 -21.45
N GLU A 194 -23.10 -23.92 -21.84
CA GLU A 194 -21.69 -23.61 -21.63
C GLU A 194 -21.23 -22.49 -22.57
N GLN A 195 -21.63 -22.56 -23.84
CA GLN A 195 -21.35 -21.49 -24.78
C GLN A 195 -22.04 -20.18 -24.38
N LEU A 196 -23.30 -20.24 -23.96
CA LEU A 196 -24.05 -19.08 -23.47
C LEU A 196 -23.37 -18.43 -22.25
N TYR A 197 -22.91 -19.24 -21.29
CA TYR A 197 -22.18 -18.75 -20.13
C TYR A 197 -20.95 -17.91 -20.54
N TRP A 198 -20.13 -18.42 -21.45
CA TRP A 198 -18.92 -17.70 -21.89
C TRP A 198 -19.24 -16.45 -22.70
N VAL A 199 -20.30 -16.47 -23.52
CA VAL A 199 -20.74 -15.29 -24.27
C VAL A 199 -21.28 -14.20 -23.33
N ILE A 200 -22.08 -14.54 -22.33
CA ILE A 200 -22.55 -13.60 -21.31
C ILE A 200 -21.37 -12.98 -20.57
N ARG A 201 -20.40 -13.80 -20.13
CA ARG A 201 -19.19 -13.30 -19.48
C ARG A 201 -18.41 -12.34 -20.38
N GLY A 202 -18.30 -12.64 -21.66
CA GLY A 202 -17.67 -11.73 -22.64
C GLY A 202 -18.41 -10.39 -22.78
N ILE A 203 -19.73 -10.41 -22.78
CA ILE A 203 -20.57 -9.21 -22.80
C ILE A 203 -20.39 -8.42 -21.51
N GLU A 204 -20.50 -9.06 -20.34
CA GLU A 204 -20.28 -8.41 -19.04
C GLU A 204 -18.91 -7.72 -18.97
N TYR A 205 -17.86 -8.39 -19.48
CA TYR A 205 -16.50 -7.85 -19.52
C TYR A 205 -16.37 -6.64 -20.47
N LYS A 206 -17.02 -6.69 -21.63
CA LYS A 206 -17.11 -5.58 -22.60
C LYS A 206 -17.67 -4.30 -21.97
N TYR A 207 -18.61 -4.44 -21.04
CA TYR A 207 -19.28 -3.34 -20.34
C TYR A 207 -18.69 -3.04 -18.95
N TYR A 208 -17.53 -3.63 -18.60
CA TYR A 208 -16.85 -3.43 -17.32
C TYR A 208 -17.72 -3.78 -16.09
N LYS A 209 -18.69 -4.68 -16.23
CA LYS A 209 -19.51 -5.13 -15.11
C LYS A 209 -18.70 -5.68 -13.94
N PRO A 210 -17.61 -6.49 -14.13
CA PRO A 210 -16.78 -6.97 -13.02
C PRO A 210 -16.15 -5.83 -12.21
N VAL A 211 -15.83 -4.68 -12.84
CA VAL A 211 -15.30 -3.49 -12.15
C VAL A 211 -16.38 -2.86 -11.26
N VAL A 212 -17.61 -2.76 -11.76
CA VAL A 212 -18.75 -2.24 -11.00
C VAL A 212 -19.09 -3.17 -9.84
N ASP A 213 -19.10 -4.48 -10.07
CA ASP A 213 -19.33 -5.50 -9.04
C ASP A 213 -18.26 -5.44 -7.95
N TYR A 214 -16.99 -5.23 -8.33
CA TYR A 214 -15.90 -5.01 -7.37
C TYR A 214 -16.16 -3.76 -6.51
N ILE A 215 -16.54 -2.63 -7.13
CA ILE A 215 -16.83 -1.39 -6.41
C ILE A 215 -18.00 -1.59 -5.44
N ASN A 216 -19.03 -2.34 -5.82
CA ASN A 216 -20.19 -2.66 -4.99
C ASN A 216 -19.83 -3.53 -3.76
N ASN A 217 -18.74 -4.30 -3.83
CA ASN A 217 -18.25 -5.11 -2.72
C ASN A 217 -17.37 -4.33 -1.73
N ILE A 218 -17.06 -3.06 -2.02
CA ILE A 218 -16.29 -2.21 -1.11
C ILE A 218 -17.23 -1.49 -0.16
N HIS A 219 -16.97 -1.65 1.14
CA HIS A 219 -17.62 -0.85 2.18
C HIS A 219 -16.93 0.51 2.31
N PHE A 220 -17.56 1.55 1.76
CA PHE A 220 -17.07 2.91 1.86
C PHE A 220 -17.63 3.59 3.10
N VAL A 221 -16.76 3.88 4.05
CA VAL A 221 -17.08 4.65 5.26
C VAL A 221 -16.50 6.04 5.11
N SER A 222 -17.34 7.08 5.25
CA SER A 222 -16.89 8.47 5.31
C SER A 222 -17.27 9.04 6.67
N LEU A 223 -16.26 9.31 7.49
CA LEU A 223 -16.44 9.93 8.79
C LEU A 223 -16.41 11.45 8.61
N ASP A 224 -17.55 12.09 8.87
CA ASP A 224 -17.70 13.54 8.91
C ASP A 224 -18.28 13.94 10.27
N ALA A 225 -17.56 14.72 11.04
CA ALA A 225 -18.01 15.19 12.35
C ALA A 225 -19.28 16.05 12.30
N LYS A 226 -19.64 16.58 11.12
CA LYS A 226 -20.89 17.32 10.93
C LYS A 226 -22.13 16.42 10.90
N GLU A 227 -21.93 15.12 10.68
CA GLU A 227 -23.00 14.14 10.67
C GLU A 227 -23.13 13.49 12.05
N GLU A 228 -24.23 13.72 12.77
CA GLU A 228 -24.47 13.15 14.11
C GLU A 228 -24.38 11.61 14.13
N SER A 229 -24.68 10.94 13.03
CA SER A 229 -24.54 9.49 12.88
C SER A 229 -23.10 8.98 13.03
N ASN A 230 -22.12 9.85 12.76
CA ASN A 230 -20.70 9.53 12.85
C ASN A 230 -20.09 9.86 14.21
N HIS A 231 -20.82 10.57 15.10
CA HIS A 231 -20.29 10.93 16.42
C HIS A 231 -19.95 9.67 17.22
N GLY A 232 -18.71 9.57 17.65
CA GLY A 232 -18.19 8.44 18.41
C GLY A 232 -17.87 7.19 17.62
N ALA A 233 -17.86 7.25 16.28
CA ALA A 233 -17.45 6.10 15.46
C ALA A 233 -16.03 5.62 15.77
N LEU A 234 -15.18 6.51 16.27
CA LEU A 234 -13.82 6.25 16.74
C LEU A 234 -13.67 6.45 18.26
N ASP A 235 -14.75 6.42 19.03
CA ASP A 235 -14.69 6.49 20.49
C ASP A 235 -14.08 5.20 21.05
N PRO A 236 -12.94 5.25 21.78
CA PRO A 236 -12.31 4.07 22.34
C PRO A 236 -13.23 3.18 23.16
N LEU A 237 -14.23 3.77 23.86
CA LEU A 237 -15.22 3.00 24.64
C LEU A 237 -16.24 2.27 23.75
N VAL A 238 -16.32 2.60 22.46
CA VAL A 238 -17.26 1.99 21.52
C VAL A 238 -16.61 0.85 20.74
N PHE A 239 -15.33 0.98 20.33
CA PHE A 239 -14.69 -0.03 19.47
C PHE A 239 -13.57 -0.83 20.16
N LEU A 240 -13.05 -0.41 21.31
CA LEU A 240 -12.02 -1.11 22.06
C LEU A 240 -12.58 -1.81 23.30
N HIS A 241 -11.83 -2.80 23.79
CA HIS A 241 -12.17 -3.55 25.00
C HIS A 241 -10.98 -3.62 25.98
N GLY A 242 -11.28 -3.76 27.27
CA GLY A 242 -10.29 -3.99 28.32
C GLY A 242 -9.24 -2.89 28.46
N ASP A 243 -7.99 -3.28 28.72
CA ASP A 243 -6.88 -2.36 28.99
C ASP A 243 -6.53 -1.44 27.83
N ALA A 244 -6.74 -1.86 26.59
CA ALA A 244 -6.50 -1.05 25.41
C ALA A 244 -7.41 0.15 25.39
N CYS A 245 -8.70 -0.05 25.68
CA CYS A 245 -9.69 1.02 25.80
C CYS A 245 -9.25 2.09 26.81
N LYS A 246 -8.86 1.66 28.02
CA LYS A 246 -8.41 2.57 29.09
C LYS A 246 -7.19 3.38 28.67
N LYS A 247 -6.16 2.74 28.12
CA LYS A 247 -4.91 3.38 27.67
C LYS A 247 -5.16 4.46 26.62
N ILE A 248 -5.98 4.15 25.63
CA ILE A 248 -6.25 5.10 24.54
C ILE A 248 -7.13 6.25 25.03
N SER A 249 -8.12 5.99 25.85
CA SER A 249 -8.96 7.03 26.48
C SER A 249 -8.13 8.04 27.27
N VAL A 250 -7.13 7.57 28.02
CA VAL A 250 -6.17 8.45 28.72
C VAL A 250 -5.37 9.27 27.71
N LYS A 251 -4.77 8.63 26.69
CA LYS A 251 -3.94 9.32 25.70
C LYS A 251 -4.69 10.39 24.89
N VAL A 252 -5.87 10.09 24.38
CA VAL A 252 -6.66 11.09 23.64
C VAL A 252 -7.07 12.25 24.55
N THR A 253 -7.28 12.00 25.84
CA THR A 253 -7.57 13.05 26.83
C THR A 253 -6.33 13.91 27.14
N GLU A 254 -5.16 13.30 27.24
CA GLU A 254 -3.87 14.02 27.39
C GLU A 254 -3.63 14.97 26.20
N GLU A 255 -3.87 14.52 24.99
CA GLU A 255 -3.75 15.38 23.80
C GLU A 255 -4.80 16.51 23.77
N LEU A 256 -6.01 16.24 24.21
CA LEU A 256 -7.10 17.22 24.28
C LEU A 256 -6.81 18.36 25.25
N LEU A 257 -6.41 18.03 26.46
CA LEU A 257 -6.21 18.98 27.56
C LEU A 257 -4.77 19.45 27.67
N GLY A 258 -3.81 18.64 27.25
CA GLY A 258 -2.37 18.81 27.45
C GLY A 258 -1.87 18.01 28.65
N GLU A 259 -0.77 17.30 28.47
CA GLU A 259 -0.16 16.38 29.42
C GLU A 259 0.08 17.02 30.81
N LYS A 260 0.54 18.29 30.84
CA LYS A 260 0.77 19.02 32.08
C LYS A 260 -0.48 19.12 32.96
N TYR A 261 -1.66 19.20 32.35
CA TYR A 261 -2.93 19.40 33.09
C TYR A 261 -3.59 18.06 33.43
N THR A 262 -3.35 17.02 32.66
CA THR A 262 -3.91 15.68 32.91
C THR A 262 -3.12 14.90 33.94
N LYS A 263 -1.80 15.10 34.02
CA LYS A 263 -0.91 14.46 35.01
C LYS A 263 -0.85 15.21 36.36
N GLU A 264 -1.76 16.13 36.63
CA GLU A 264 -1.92 16.67 37.97
C GLU A 264 -2.70 15.65 38.82
N ASP A 265 -2.09 15.16 39.88
CA ASP A 265 -2.54 14.02 40.70
C ASP A 265 -4.04 13.97 40.96
N LYS A 266 -4.62 15.10 41.35
CA LYS A 266 -6.05 15.19 41.64
C LYS A 266 -6.94 14.98 40.44
N PHE A 267 -6.57 15.57 39.30
CA PHE A 267 -7.36 15.41 38.07
C PHE A 267 -7.19 14.00 37.49
N GLU A 268 -5.98 13.49 37.48
CA GLU A 268 -5.67 12.15 36.97
C GLU A 268 -6.44 11.09 37.76
N ILE A 269 -6.41 11.14 39.09
CA ILE A 269 -7.17 10.20 39.94
C ILE A 269 -8.68 10.30 39.65
N ALA A 270 -9.25 11.49 39.63
CA ALA A 270 -10.67 11.70 39.38
C ALA A 270 -11.08 11.24 37.97
N PHE A 271 -10.22 11.47 36.97
CA PHE A 271 -10.46 11.01 35.59
C PHE A 271 -10.45 9.50 35.51
N LEU A 272 -9.46 8.83 36.10
CA LEU A 272 -9.36 7.37 36.10
C LEU A 272 -10.53 6.71 36.84
N GLU A 273 -10.95 7.25 38.00
CA GLU A 273 -12.12 6.77 38.73
C GLU A 273 -13.42 6.93 37.91
N SER A 274 -13.58 8.08 37.25
CA SER A 274 -14.72 8.32 36.36
C SER A 274 -14.72 7.38 35.15
N LEU A 275 -13.55 7.17 34.55
CA LEU A 275 -13.38 6.24 33.42
C LEU A 275 -13.71 4.80 33.81
N ASP A 276 -13.19 4.32 34.96
CA ASP A 276 -13.47 2.98 35.47
C ASP A 276 -14.96 2.79 35.79
N ALA A 277 -15.61 3.82 36.31
CA ALA A 277 -17.07 3.79 36.55
C ALA A 277 -17.87 3.70 35.24
N VAL A 278 -17.47 4.46 34.19
CA VAL A 278 -18.13 4.40 32.87
C VAL A 278 -17.87 3.07 32.19
N MET A 279 -16.64 2.52 32.27
CA MET A 279 -16.32 1.19 31.75
C MET A 279 -17.16 0.09 32.44
N SER A 280 -17.37 0.19 33.76
CA SER A 280 -18.27 -0.74 34.48
C SER A 280 -19.73 -0.64 34.04
N GLU A 281 -20.19 0.52 33.59
CA GLU A 281 -21.51 0.66 32.99
C GLU A 281 -21.58 0.04 31.59
N LEU A 282 -20.52 0.17 30.81
CA LEU A 282 -20.40 -0.46 29.49
C LEU A 282 -20.47 -2.01 29.61
N GLU A 283 -19.76 -2.58 30.59
CA GLU A 283 -19.80 -4.03 30.89
C GLU A 283 -21.20 -4.52 31.28
N LYS A 284 -22.02 -3.66 31.87
CA LYS A 284 -23.43 -3.93 32.18
C LYS A 284 -24.38 -3.74 30.99
N GLY A 285 -23.82 -3.49 29.79
CA GLY A 285 -24.58 -3.32 28.54
C GLY A 285 -25.20 -1.95 28.35
N LYS A 286 -24.82 -0.92 29.13
CA LYS A 286 -25.25 0.45 28.87
C LYS A 286 -24.47 1.04 27.70
N LYS A 287 -25.14 1.86 26.89
CA LYS A 287 -24.50 2.67 25.84
C LYS A 287 -23.89 3.91 26.47
N VAL A 288 -22.59 3.94 26.61
CA VAL A 288 -21.82 5.05 27.20
C VAL A 288 -20.54 5.28 26.37
N GLY A 289 -19.99 6.47 26.40
CA GLY A 289 -18.77 6.86 25.71
C GLY A 289 -17.95 7.87 26.50
N LEU A 290 -16.87 8.38 25.93
CA LEU A 290 -15.93 9.30 26.61
C LEU A 290 -16.55 10.60 27.09
N LEU A 291 -17.63 11.09 26.48
CA LEU A 291 -18.33 12.30 26.99
C LEU A 291 -18.92 12.04 28.37
N ASN A 292 -19.41 10.83 28.66
CA ASN A 292 -19.95 10.50 29.97
C ASN A 292 -18.91 10.57 31.09
N VAL A 293 -17.62 10.35 30.77
CA VAL A 293 -16.52 10.53 31.72
C VAL A 293 -16.40 12.00 32.13
N PHE A 294 -16.41 12.91 31.15
CA PHE A 294 -16.32 14.35 31.44
C PHE A 294 -17.58 14.90 32.12
N GLU A 295 -18.76 14.40 31.77
CA GLU A 295 -20.01 14.80 32.45
C GLU A 295 -19.99 14.46 33.94
N ARG A 296 -19.48 13.29 34.32
CA ARG A 296 -19.30 12.94 35.72
C ARG A 296 -18.31 13.84 36.45
N LEU A 297 -17.23 14.25 35.75
CA LEU A 297 -16.26 15.19 36.32
C LEU A 297 -16.80 16.59 36.50
N LEU A 298 -17.86 17.00 35.77
CA LEU A 298 -18.55 18.27 35.99
C LEU A 298 -19.21 18.33 37.35
N ASP A 299 -19.71 17.19 37.85
CA ASP A 299 -20.40 17.09 39.16
C ASP A 299 -19.40 17.04 40.33
N SER A 300 -18.10 17.16 40.07
CA SER A 300 -17.07 17.18 41.10
C SER A 300 -17.18 18.44 41.97
N THR A 301 -16.99 18.25 43.28
CA THR A 301 -16.92 19.34 44.26
C THR A 301 -15.64 20.16 44.18
N ASP A 302 -14.60 19.64 43.50
CA ASP A 302 -13.34 20.34 43.25
C ASP A 302 -13.49 21.23 42.01
N GLU A 303 -13.41 22.55 42.20
CA GLU A 303 -13.58 23.56 41.17
C GLU A 303 -12.57 23.42 40.03
N MET A 304 -11.36 22.96 40.30
CA MET A 304 -10.33 22.73 39.30
C MET A 304 -10.74 21.58 38.37
N ILE A 305 -11.26 20.47 38.92
CA ILE A 305 -11.67 19.28 38.15
C ILE A 305 -12.87 19.66 37.26
N SER A 306 -13.92 20.30 37.83
CA SER A 306 -15.10 20.67 37.08
C SER A 306 -14.80 21.72 35.98
N THR A 307 -13.88 22.65 36.24
CA THR A 307 -13.44 23.63 35.22
C THR A 307 -12.72 22.96 34.06
N ARG A 308 -11.84 21.98 34.30
CA ARG A 308 -11.15 21.23 33.25
C ARG A 308 -12.10 20.37 32.44
N ALA A 309 -13.05 19.71 33.10
CA ALA A 309 -14.09 18.94 32.40
C ALA A 309 -14.95 19.86 31.50
N ASN A 310 -15.34 21.04 31.97
CA ASN A 310 -16.06 22.02 31.17
C ASN A 310 -15.22 22.49 29.95
N LEU A 311 -13.92 22.73 30.15
CA LEU A 311 -13.03 23.10 29.06
C LEU A 311 -12.93 21.98 27.99
N ALA A 312 -12.83 20.72 28.42
CA ALA A 312 -12.80 19.56 27.51
C ALA A 312 -14.09 19.52 26.68
N LEU A 313 -15.25 19.56 27.32
CA LEU A 313 -16.55 19.53 26.64
C LEU A 313 -16.73 20.67 25.64
N ARG A 314 -16.25 21.89 25.99
CA ARG A 314 -16.29 23.04 25.08
C ARG A 314 -15.37 22.88 23.87
N LYS A 315 -14.21 22.27 24.03
CA LYS A 315 -13.28 21.99 22.93
C LYS A 315 -13.83 20.92 21.98
N ILE A 316 -14.48 19.89 22.53
CA ILE A 316 -15.04 18.80 21.73
C ILE A 316 -16.23 19.27 20.89
N LYS A 317 -17.09 20.11 21.47
CA LYS A 317 -18.32 20.54 20.83
C LYS A 317 -18.09 21.29 19.51
N ASN A 318 -18.75 20.84 18.44
CA ASN A 318 -18.66 21.37 17.08
C ASN A 318 -17.23 21.27 16.48
N SER A 319 -16.46 20.26 16.86
CA SER A 319 -15.11 20.01 16.37
C SER A 319 -15.00 18.60 15.76
N GLN A 320 -13.87 18.32 15.10
CA GLN A 320 -13.56 16.97 14.58
C GLN A 320 -13.49 15.91 15.70
N MET A 321 -13.31 16.34 16.93
CA MET A 321 -13.20 15.44 18.08
C MET A 321 -14.53 14.76 18.45
N GLU A 322 -15.68 15.21 17.92
CA GLU A 322 -16.96 14.50 18.07
C GLU A 322 -16.94 13.09 17.45
N LEU A 323 -16.01 12.83 16.54
CA LEU A 323 -15.76 11.47 16.03
C LEU A 323 -15.18 10.53 17.09
N VAL A 324 -14.44 11.07 18.06
CA VAL A 324 -13.70 10.32 19.09
C VAL A 324 -14.40 10.36 20.45
N PHE A 325 -15.10 11.44 20.75
CA PHE A 325 -15.76 11.65 22.04
C PHE A 325 -17.29 11.63 21.86
N SER A 326 -17.95 10.69 22.50
CA SER A 326 -19.39 10.49 22.33
C SER A 326 -20.08 10.01 23.60
N HIS A 327 -21.40 9.84 23.52
CA HIS A 327 -22.20 9.14 24.54
C HIS A 327 -22.39 7.64 24.25
N GLY A 328 -21.65 7.08 23.28
CA GLY A 328 -21.75 5.66 22.91
C GLY A 328 -23.10 5.26 22.29
N LYS A 329 -23.87 6.21 21.77
CA LYS A 329 -25.21 5.93 21.20
C LYS A 329 -25.12 5.33 19.80
N ASN A 330 -24.14 5.77 19.01
CA ASN A 330 -23.90 5.30 17.66
C ASN A 330 -23.03 4.04 17.66
N SER A 331 -23.11 3.27 16.59
CA SER A 331 -22.25 2.10 16.41
C SER A 331 -20.85 2.53 15.99
N ALA A 332 -19.85 1.72 16.35
CA ALA A 332 -18.52 1.82 15.74
C ALA A 332 -18.58 1.58 14.23
N VAL A 333 -17.50 1.92 13.55
CA VAL A 333 -17.30 1.50 12.15
C VAL A 333 -17.43 -0.02 12.05
N ASP A 334 -18.24 -0.49 11.09
CA ASP A 334 -18.40 -1.92 10.85
C ASP A 334 -17.06 -2.53 10.43
N MET A 335 -16.54 -3.42 11.27
CA MET A 335 -15.31 -4.15 11.02
C MET A 335 -15.52 -5.45 10.22
N ASP A 336 -16.76 -5.92 10.05
CA ASP A 336 -17.03 -7.24 9.47
C ASP A 336 -16.95 -7.26 7.95
N ALA A 337 -17.00 -6.08 7.31
CA ALA A 337 -16.82 -5.96 5.87
C ALA A 337 -15.40 -6.40 5.46
N ARG A 338 -15.32 -7.27 4.44
CA ARG A 338 -14.05 -7.83 3.97
C ARG A 338 -13.15 -6.78 3.29
N ILE A 339 -13.74 -5.83 2.60
CA ILE A 339 -13.02 -4.74 1.92
C ILE A 339 -13.60 -3.42 2.42
N THR A 340 -12.80 -2.65 3.13
CA THR A 340 -13.24 -1.36 3.69
C THR A 340 -12.32 -0.24 3.22
N VAL A 341 -12.92 0.85 2.76
CA VAL A 341 -12.23 2.14 2.52
C VAL A 341 -12.80 3.14 3.51
N LEU A 342 -11.96 3.62 4.40
CA LEU A 342 -12.33 4.56 5.45
C LEU A 342 -11.71 5.93 5.17
N GLY A 343 -12.57 6.89 4.83
CA GLY A 343 -12.20 8.29 4.65
C GLY A 343 -12.60 9.14 5.86
N VAL A 344 -11.85 10.19 6.12
CA VAL A 344 -12.18 11.16 7.18
C VAL A 344 -12.26 12.56 6.58
N THR A 345 -13.42 13.16 6.66
CA THR A 345 -13.67 14.49 6.09
C THR A 345 -13.26 15.58 7.05
N GLY A 346 -12.62 16.62 6.53
CA GLY A 346 -12.33 17.86 7.29
C GLY A 346 -11.07 17.80 8.15
N LEU A 347 -10.23 16.79 8.02
CA LEU A 347 -8.93 16.76 8.69
C LEU A 347 -8.03 17.89 8.17
N ASN A 348 -7.50 18.66 9.10
CA ASN A 348 -6.44 19.63 8.85
C ASN A 348 -5.13 19.07 9.36
N LEU A 349 -4.42 18.36 8.48
CA LEU A 349 -3.11 17.76 8.79
C LEU A 349 -1.99 18.76 8.47
N PRO A 350 -0.98 18.93 9.35
CA PRO A 350 0.17 19.78 9.07
C PRO A 350 0.91 19.23 7.84
N LYS A 351 1.55 20.08 7.05
CA LYS A 351 2.47 19.61 5.99
C LYS A 351 3.72 19.00 6.62
N ALA A 352 4.49 18.22 5.82
CA ALA A 352 5.66 17.49 6.30
C ALA A 352 6.63 18.40 7.11
N ASP A 353 6.88 19.63 6.64
CA ASP A 353 7.80 20.58 7.28
C ASP A 353 7.11 21.59 8.20
N GLU A 354 5.80 21.50 8.37
CA GLU A 354 5.01 22.45 9.14
C GLU A 354 5.01 22.08 10.63
N LYS A 355 5.12 23.10 11.48
CA LYS A 355 4.98 22.91 12.93
C LYS A 355 3.53 22.65 13.30
N ILE A 356 3.31 21.76 14.25
CA ILE A 356 1.98 21.47 14.80
C ILE A 356 1.43 22.72 15.48
N THR A 357 0.26 23.18 15.01
CA THR A 357 -0.52 24.28 15.58
C THR A 357 -1.70 23.74 16.39
N SER A 358 -2.43 24.64 17.08
CA SER A 358 -3.67 24.25 17.77
C SER A 358 -4.70 23.62 16.83
N ASP A 359 -4.80 24.13 15.60
CA ASP A 359 -5.77 23.67 14.62
C ASP A 359 -5.46 22.27 14.08
N HIS A 360 -4.20 21.84 14.16
CA HIS A 360 -3.78 20.48 13.79
C HIS A 360 -4.06 19.45 14.89
N LYS A 361 -4.17 19.88 16.17
CA LYS A 361 -4.32 18.94 17.30
C LYS A 361 -5.60 18.11 17.23
N GLU A 362 -6.71 18.71 16.81
CA GLU A 362 -7.98 18.00 16.66
C GLU A 362 -7.84 16.83 15.66
N SER A 363 -7.25 17.13 14.51
CA SER A 363 -7.01 16.12 13.47
C SER A 363 -6.06 15.03 13.93
N LEU A 364 -5.04 15.38 14.73
CA LEU A 364 -4.12 14.40 15.30
C LEU A 364 -4.81 13.45 16.28
N ILE A 365 -5.71 13.95 17.14
CA ILE A 365 -6.49 13.11 18.05
C ILE A 365 -7.34 12.10 17.28
N VAL A 366 -8.02 12.55 16.23
CA VAL A 366 -8.80 11.65 15.35
C VAL A 366 -7.91 10.61 14.71
N MET A 367 -6.73 11.00 14.23
CA MET A 367 -5.79 10.07 13.59
C MET A 367 -5.19 9.06 14.57
N TYR A 368 -5.00 9.44 15.86
CA TYR A 368 -4.57 8.46 16.88
C TYR A 368 -5.66 7.42 17.16
N ALA A 369 -6.90 7.84 17.32
CA ALA A 369 -8.02 6.91 17.47
C ALA A 369 -8.15 6.00 16.25
N LEU A 370 -7.94 6.54 15.05
CA LEU A 370 -7.93 5.77 13.80
C LEU A 370 -6.77 4.77 13.73
N GLY A 371 -5.58 5.13 14.22
CA GLY A 371 -4.43 4.22 14.29
C GLY A 371 -4.71 3.02 15.20
N GLU A 372 -5.33 3.26 16.37
CA GLU A 372 -5.75 2.17 17.26
C GLU A 372 -6.89 1.32 16.66
N PHE A 373 -7.80 1.95 15.94
CA PHE A 373 -8.80 1.22 15.16
C PHE A 373 -8.14 0.28 14.14
N CYS A 374 -7.13 0.75 13.41
CA CYS A 374 -6.37 -0.09 12.48
C CYS A 374 -5.68 -1.25 13.19
N ARG A 375 -5.12 -1.02 14.38
CA ARG A 375 -4.49 -2.07 15.17
C ARG A 375 -5.51 -3.15 15.57
N GLU A 376 -6.64 -2.74 16.12
CA GLU A 376 -7.72 -3.66 16.52
C GLU A 376 -8.28 -4.44 15.31
N PHE A 377 -8.47 -3.75 14.18
CA PHE A 377 -8.88 -4.39 12.94
C PHE A 377 -7.91 -5.49 12.50
N GLY A 378 -6.60 -5.27 12.63
CA GLY A 378 -5.58 -6.24 12.28
C GLY A 378 -5.43 -7.39 13.26
N GLU A 379 -5.79 -7.19 14.55
CA GLU A 379 -5.63 -8.19 15.62
C GLU A 379 -6.85 -9.11 15.84
N ARG A 380 -8.01 -8.76 15.26
CA ARG A 380 -9.29 -9.40 15.56
C ARG A 380 -9.34 -10.89 15.20
N ASP A 381 -8.68 -11.31 14.14
CA ASP A 381 -8.63 -12.73 13.72
C ASP A 381 -7.25 -13.11 13.21
N ARG A 382 -6.51 -13.84 14.01
CA ARG A 382 -5.15 -14.30 13.70
C ARG A 382 -5.10 -15.41 12.65
N THR A 383 -6.22 -16.01 12.34
CA THR A 383 -6.30 -17.11 11.35
C THR A 383 -6.47 -16.59 9.94
N GLN A 384 -6.89 -15.33 9.79
CA GLN A 384 -7.12 -14.67 8.52
C GLN A 384 -6.03 -13.64 8.22
N GLU A 385 -5.54 -13.64 6.99
CA GLU A 385 -4.64 -12.58 6.52
C GLU A 385 -5.39 -11.25 6.49
N THR A 386 -4.79 -10.22 7.07
CA THR A 386 -5.33 -8.86 7.09
C THR A 386 -4.31 -7.91 6.48
N ILE A 387 -4.74 -6.99 5.62
CA ILE A 387 -3.86 -5.98 5.05
C ILE A 387 -4.46 -4.58 5.22
N ILE A 388 -3.65 -3.67 5.73
CA ILE A 388 -4.03 -2.29 6.04
C ILE A 388 -3.14 -1.36 5.25
N PHE A 389 -3.73 -0.49 4.45
CA PHE A 389 -3.05 0.59 3.74
C PHE A 389 -3.32 1.91 4.46
N VAL A 390 -2.27 2.59 4.88
CA VAL A 390 -2.36 3.90 5.54
C VAL A 390 -1.76 4.95 4.62
N ASP A 391 -2.61 5.70 3.97
CA ASP A 391 -2.16 6.82 3.12
C ASP A 391 -1.78 8.03 3.98
N GLU A 392 -0.83 8.83 3.49
CA GLU A 392 -0.26 9.98 4.23
C GLU A 392 0.29 9.61 5.62
N ALA A 393 0.95 8.44 5.75
CA ALA A 393 1.38 7.90 7.05
C ALA A 393 2.40 8.78 7.82
N TRP A 394 3.02 9.76 7.16
CA TRP A 394 4.02 10.67 7.73
C TRP A 394 3.52 11.44 8.97
N PHE A 395 2.21 11.72 9.06
CA PHE A 395 1.67 12.47 10.18
C PHE A 395 1.76 11.70 11.51
N PHE A 396 1.77 10.37 11.50
CA PHE A 396 1.99 9.58 12.72
C PHE A 396 3.37 9.87 13.33
N ASN A 397 4.38 10.11 12.51
CA ASN A 397 5.74 10.39 12.99
C ASN A 397 5.93 11.82 13.54
N LYS A 398 4.91 12.68 13.43
CA LYS A 398 4.96 14.05 13.97
C LYS A 398 4.89 14.13 15.48
N THR A 399 4.44 13.07 16.14
CA THR A 399 4.33 13.00 17.59
C THR A 399 4.84 11.66 18.11
N GLU A 400 5.31 11.63 19.36
CA GLU A 400 5.76 10.41 20.02
C GLU A 400 4.64 9.35 20.12
N ILE A 401 3.41 9.80 20.34
CA ILE A 401 2.25 8.91 20.43
C ILE A 401 1.98 8.26 19.07
N GLY A 402 1.94 9.03 18.00
CA GLY A 402 1.74 8.50 16.65
C GLY A 402 2.85 7.52 16.25
N ALA A 403 4.11 7.86 16.51
CA ALA A 403 5.24 6.96 16.27
C ALA A 403 5.10 5.65 17.07
N SER A 404 4.67 5.72 18.32
CA SER A 404 4.40 4.54 19.17
C SER A 404 3.31 3.65 18.60
N ILE A 405 2.22 4.24 18.06
CA ILE A 405 1.12 3.49 17.41
C ILE A 405 1.65 2.77 16.16
N LEU A 406 2.38 3.46 15.29
CA LEU A 406 2.99 2.83 14.10
C LEU A 406 3.95 1.70 14.46
N MET A 407 4.79 1.91 15.48
CA MET A 407 5.69 0.85 15.97
C MET A 407 4.91 -0.36 16.51
N SER A 408 3.84 -0.12 17.26
CA SER A 408 2.97 -1.18 17.76
C SER A 408 2.36 -1.99 16.61
N MET A 409 1.79 -1.33 15.61
CA MET A 409 1.22 -1.97 14.42
C MET A 409 2.25 -2.80 13.66
N LYS A 410 3.48 -2.30 13.47
CA LYS A 410 4.57 -3.03 12.82
C LYS A 410 4.98 -4.29 13.61
N ARG A 411 5.13 -4.19 14.94
CA ARG A 411 5.57 -5.31 15.79
C ARG A 411 4.53 -6.43 15.85
N VAL A 412 3.27 -6.06 15.94
CA VAL A 412 2.17 -7.01 16.05
C VAL A 412 1.90 -7.73 14.73
N GLY A 413 2.14 -7.07 13.60
CA GLY A 413 1.86 -7.60 12.27
C GLY A 413 2.43 -9.00 12.02
N ARG A 414 3.66 -9.27 12.50
CA ARG A 414 4.35 -10.55 12.28
C ARG A 414 3.65 -11.74 12.95
N SER A 415 3.15 -11.55 14.18
CA SER A 415 2.50 -12.62 14.97
C SER A 415 1.01 -12.79 14.67
N GLN A 416 0.40 -11.82 13.99
CA GLN A 416 -1.04 -11.69 13.82
C GLN A 416 -1.49 -11.85 12.35
N ASN A 417 -0.62 -12.22 11.41
CA ASN A 417 -0.91 -12.22 9.97
C ASN A 417 -1.46 -10.86 9.47
N ASN A 418 -1.02 -9.77 10.10
CA ASN A 418 -1.43 -8.41 9.77
C ASN A 418 -0.34 -7.69 8.97
N PHE A 419 -0.65 -7.29 7.75
CA PHE A 419 0.23 -6.64 6.80
C PHE A 419 -0.06 -5.15 6.78
N LEU A 420 0.90 -4.34 7.27
CA LEU A 420 0.77 -2.89 7.33
C LEU A 420 1.53 -2.24 6.18
N GLY A 421 0.83 -1.50 5.34
CA GLY A 421 1.39 -0.66 4.29
C GLY A 421 1.38 0.81 4.66
N LEU A 422 2.55 1.43 4.67
CA LEU A 422 2.71 2.85 4.93
C LEU A 422 3.01 3.59 3.63
N ILE A 423 2.19 4.55 3.30
CA ILE A 423 2.36 5.40 2.13
C ILE A 423 2.72 6.80 2.60
N THR A 424 3.89 7.28 2.16
CA THR A 424 4.42 8.57 2.62
C THR A 424 5.20 9.30 1.53
N GLN A 425 5.62 10.54 1.81
CA GLN A 425 6.33 11.36 0.83
C GLN A 425 7.86 11.27 0.99
N SER A 426 8.37 10.94 2.16
CA SER A 426 9.80 10.93 2.47
C SER A 426 10.27 9.57 2.97
N ILE A 427 11.48 9.18 2.58
CA ILE A 427 12.13 7.98 3.14
C ILE A 427 12.41 8.16 4.64
N SER A 428 12.64 9.38 5.08
CA SER A 428 12.88 9.69 6.49
C SER A 428 11.70 9.38 7.40
N ASP A 429 10.48 9.32 6.86
CA ASP A 429 9.27 8.95 7.63
C ASP A 429 9.21 7.46 7.96
N VAL A 430 9.94 6.64 7.23
CA VAL A 430 9.95 5.18 7.39
C VAL A 430 11.28 4.65 7.94
N GLU A 431 12.30 5.51 8.00
CA GLU A 431 13.62 5.20 8.56
C GLU A 431 13.53 5.11 10.09
N THR A 432 14.03 4.02 10.67
CA THR A 432 14.16 3.82 12.11
C THR A 432 15.60 3.44 12.45
N GLU A 433 16.06 3.69 13.67
CA GLU A 433 17.46 3.45 14.07
C GLU A 433 17.91 1.97 13.93
N ASP A 434 16.98 1.01 13.95
CA ASP A 434 17.24 -0.45 13.89
C ASP A 434 17.00 -1.10 12.50
N ASP A 435 17.33 -0.50 11.43
CA ASP A 435 16.57 -0.39 10.24
C ASP A 435 16.80 -1.31 9.04
N SER A 436 17.59 -2.35 9.13
CA SER A 436 17.77 -3.22 7.94
C SER A 436 16.57 -4.14 7.64
N THR A 437 15.63 -4.25 8.58
CA THR A 437 14.51 -5.19 8.53
C THR A 437 13.14 -4.58 8.85
N ALA A 438 13.04 -3.27 8.88
CA ALA A 438 11.80 -2.56 9.28
C ALA A 438 10.62 -2.81 8.33
N PHE A 439 10.92 -3.11 7.05
CA PHE A 439 9.92 -3.45 6.04
C PHE A 439 10.37 -4.66 5.22
N GLY A 440 9.43 -5.59 5.00
CA GLY A 440 9.67 -6.74 4.13
C GLY A 440 9.75 -6.33 2.67
N THR A 441 8.90 -5.40 2.26
CA THR A 441 8.90 -4.86 0.89
C THR A 441 8.89 -3.34 0.95
N ILE A 442 9.68 -2.68 0.12
CA ILE A 442 9.67 -1.23 0.02
C ILE A 442 9.78 -0.77 -1.43
N PHE A 443 9.04 0.28 -1.75
CA PHE A 443 9.06 0.96 -3.04
C PHE A 443 9.43 2.41 -2.83
N ALA A 444 10.47 2.88 -3.54
CA ALA A 444 10.88 4.27 -3.52
C ALA A 444 10.74 4.88 -4.92
N PHE A 445 9.72 5.71 -5.08
CA PHE A 445 9.59 6.59 -6.24
C PHE A 445 10.58 7.75 -6.14
N ARG A 446 10.75 8.48 -7.21
CA ARG A 446 11.71 9.59 -7.26
C ARG A 446 11.43 10.62 -6.16
N GLU A 447 12.48 10.95 -5.40
CA GLU A 447 12.53 11.98 -4.39
C GLU A 447 13.89 12.70 -4.46
N PRO A 448 14.04 13.70 -5.34
CA PRO A 448 15.35 14.31 -5.63
C PRO A 448 16.03 14.97 -4.42
N THR A 449 15.25 15.38 -3.41
CA THR A 449 15.80 16.02 -2.21
C THR A 449 16.42 15.03 -1.22
N GLU A 450 16.12 13.75 -1.37
CA GLU A 450 16.56 12.68 -0.47
C GLU A 450 17.31 11.54 -1.19
N THR A 451 17.80 11.76 -2.41
CA THR A 451 18.48 10.74 -3.24
C THR A 451 19.51 9.94 -2.44
N ASP A 452 20.42 10.61 -1.72
CA ASP A 452 21.45 9.93 -0.93
C ASP A 452 20.90 9.07 0.20
N LYS A 453 19.85 9.52 0.87
CA LYS A 453 19.19 8.76 1.94
C LYS A 453 18.51 7.52 1.36
N VAL A 454 17.79 7.67 0.26
CA VAL A 454 17.13 6.54 -0.43
C VAL A 454 18.18 5.51 -0.83
N LEU A 455 19.28 5.92 -1.50
CA LEU A 455 20.32 4.98 -1.90
C LEU A 455 20.94 4.25 -0.72
N LYS A 456 21.26 4.96 0.38
CA LYS A 456 21.76 4.35 1.62
C LYS A 456 20.77 3.36 2.20
N TYR A 457 19.49 3.71 2.29
CA TYR A 457 18.44 2.84 2.79
C TYR A 457 18.32 1.54 1.97
N PHE A 458 18.46 1.64 0.66
CA PHE A 458 18.47 0.48 -0.25
C PHE A 458 19.81 -0.26 -0.29
N LYS A 459 20.81 0.19 0.49
CA LYS A 459 22.18 -0.35 0.51
C LYS A 459 22.87 -0.31 -0.85
N LEU A 460 22.55 0.72 -1.63
CA LEU A 460 23.18 1.02 -2.90
C LEU A 460 24.35 2.00 -2.71
N PRO A 461 25.40 1.94 -3.55
CA PRO A 461 26.50 2.90 -3.47
C PRO A 461 26.01 4.32 -3.76
N VAL A 462 26.47 5.29 -2.96
CA VAL A 462 26.17 6.72 -3.18
C VAL A 462 27.27 7.30 -4.07
N GLU A 463 27.13 7.09 -5.36
CA GLU A 463 28.05 7.52 -6.40
C GLU A 463 27.27 8.29 -7.47
N GLU A 464 27.93 9.14 -8.24
CA GLU A 464 27.31 9.97 -9.29
C GLU A 464 26.49 9.14 -10.30
N THR A 465 26.98 7.96 -10.65
CA THR A 465 26.28 7.04 -11.57
C THR A 465 24.99 6.48 -10.97
N THR A 466 24.99 6.12 -9.70
CA THR A 466 23.82 5.56 -9.01
C THR A 466 22.81 6.66 -8.67
N GLN A 467 23.30 7.86 -8.29
CA GLN A 467 22.45 9.04 -8.11
C GLN A 467 21.75 9.39 -9.43
N ALA A 468 22.49 9.51 -10.54
CA ALA A 468 21.92 9.76 -11.86
C ALA A 468 20.92 8.67 -12.27
N TRP A 469 21.21 7.41 -11.99
CA TRP A 469 20.29 6.30 -12.26
C TRP A 469 18.97 6.41 -11.50
N TYR A 470 19.00 6.88 -10.24
CA TYR A 470 17.80 7.13 -9.44
C TYR A 470 17.07 8.40 -9.90
N ASP A 471 17.78 9.52 -10.06
CA ASP A 471 17.20 10.81 -10.39
C ASP A 471 16.61 10.85 -11.82
N ASN A 472 17.12 10.01 -12.71
CA ASN A 472 16.62 9.86 -14.09
C ASN A 472 15.37 8.98 -14.21
N MET A 473 14.78 8.54 -13.11
CA MET A 473 13.52 7.79 -13.17
C MET A 473 12.41 8.62 -13.81
N THR A 474 11.63 7.98 -14.65
CA THR A 474 10.41 8.54 -15.24
C THR A 474 9.22 8.31 -14.29
N LYS A 475 8.22 9.18 -14.35
CA LYS A 475 6.96 8.99 -13.62
C LYS A 475 6.42 7.57 -13.82
N GLY A 476 6.07 6.90 -12.74
CA GLY A 476 5.63 5.50 -12.73
C GLY A 476 6.77 4.50 -12.58
N GLN A 477 8.01 4.96 -12.38
CA GLN A 477 9.15 4.12 -12.03
C GLN A 477 9.49 4.26 -10.56
N CYS A 478 9.95 3.17 -9.94
CA CYS A 478 10.45 3.18 -8.58
C CYS A 478 11.55 2.13 -8.40
N ILE A 479 12.35 2.30 -7.35
CA ILE A 479 13.21 1.23 -6.85
C ILE A 479 12.37 0.36 -5.91
N MET A 480 12.43 -0.94 -6.10
CA MET A 480 11.81 -1.92 -5.23
C MET A 480 12.89 -2.73 -4.50
N ARG A 481 12.69 -3.00 -3.20
CA ARG A 481 13.39 -4.03 -2.45
C ARG A 481 12.38 -5.02 -1.92
N ASP A 482 12.65 -6.30 -2.09
CA ASP A 482 11.79 -7.40 -1.68
C ASP A 482 12.27 -8.09 -0.38
N PRO A 483 11.50 -9.06 0.19
CA PRO A 483 11.87 -9.76 1.42
C PRO A 483 13.16 -10.57 1.35
N PHE A 484 13.68 -10.81 0.14
CA PHE A 484 14.95 -11.48 -0.09
C PHE A 484 16.15 -10.52 -0.12
N GLY A 485 15.90 -9.20 0.07
CA GLY A 485 16.91 -8.16 0.00
C GLY A 485 17.35 -7.80 -1.42
N ARG A 486 16.67 -8.31 -2.43
CA ARG A 486 16.95 -7.99 -3.83
C ARG A 486 16.39 -6.61 -4.15
N THR A 487 17.17 -5.83 -4.89
CA THR A 487 16.81 -4.45 -5.27
C THR A 487 16.84 -4.31 -6.78
N ALA A 488 15.81 -3.70 -7.36
CA ALA A 488 15.75 -3.37 -8.78
C ALA A 488 14.93 -2.10 -9.02
N ARG A 489 15.23 -1.39 -10.12
CA ARG A 489 14.34 -0.37 -10.66
C ARG A 489 13.25 -1.06 -11.48
N ILE A 490 12.01 -0.72 -11.21
CA ILE A 490 10.85 -1.27 -11.91
C ILE A 490 10.00 -0.14 -12.52
N THR A 491 9.36 -0.44 -13.64
CA THR A 491 8.28 0.38 -14.21
C THR A 491 6.96 -0.28 -13.83
N VAL A 492 6.11 0.47 -13.11
CA VAL A 492 4.84 -0.05 -12.59
C VAL A 492 3.87 -0.31 -13.74
N ASP A 493 3.39 -1.55 -13.84
CA ASP A 493 2.43 -1.99 -14.86
C ASP A 493 1.67 -3.23 -14.36
N PHE A 494 0.43 -3.06 -14.01
CA PHE A 494 -0.41 -4.17 -13.50
C PHE A 494 -0.88 -5.11 -14.61
N GLN A 495 -0.64 -4.78 -15.88
CA GLN A 495 -1.10 -5.54 -17.05
C GLN A 495 -2.63 -5.80 -17.10
N LEU A 496 -3.38 -5.11 -16.25
CA LEU A 496 -4.83 -5.16 -16.17
C LEU A 496 -5.37 -3.79 -16.60
N PRO A 497 -6.05 -3.70 -17.76
CA PRO A 497 -6.63 -2.43 -18.23
C PRO A 497 -7.55 -1.77 -17.20
N GLU A 498 -8.25 -2.58 -16.41
CA GLU A 498 -9.17 -2.16 -15.37
C GLU A 498 -8.46 -1.36 -14.28
N VAL A 499 -7.24 -1.73 -13.91
CA VAL A 499 -6.42 -0.99 -12.93
C VAL A 499 -6.12 0.42 -13.44
N THR A 500 -5.75 0.54 -14.72
CA THR A 500 -5.52 1.85 -15.34
C THR A 500 -6.78 2.70 -15.35
N VAL A 501 -7.91 2.11 -15.70
CA VAL A 501 -9.21 2.80 -15.72
C VAL A 501 -9.63 3.27 -14.34
N LEU A 502 -9.41 2.43 -13.31
CA LEU A 502 -9.78 2.75 -11.92
C LEU A 502 -8.88 3.84 -11.30
N PHE A 503 -7.60 3.88 -11.66
CA PHE A 503 -6.62 4.62 -10.87
C PHE A 503 -5.84 5.69 -11.63
N ASP A 504 -6.05 5.85 -12.95
CA ASP A 504 -5.46 6.97 -13.68
C ASP A 504 -6.15 8.28 -13.25
N THR A 505 -5.48 9.04 -12.38
CA THR A 505 -5.96 10.34 -11.89
C THR A 505 -5.70 11.48 -12.87
N VAL A 506 -4.89 11.25 -13.89
CA VAL A 506 -4.70 12.19 -14.99
C VAL A 506 -5.85 11.97 -15.96
N GLU A 507 -6.77 12.93 -16.07
CA GLU A 507 -7.71 12.99 -17.18
C GLU A 507 -6.91 13.04 -18.49
N THR A 508 -6.44 11.90 -18.92
CA THR A 508 -6.03 11.73 -20.28
C THR A 508 -7.31 11.92 -21.07
N LYS A 509 -7.47 13.08 -21.72
CA LYS A 509 -8.50 13.26 -22.74
C LYS A 509 -8.40 12.04 -23.60
N MET A 510 -9.35 11.10 -23.43
CA MET A 510 -9.44 9.92 -24.24
C MET A 510 -9.59 10.39 -25.69
N LYS A 511 -8.48 10.49 -26.38
CA LYS A 511 -8.50 10.41 -27.85
C LYS A 511 -9.06 9.05 -28.15
N ASN A 512 -10.25 9.06 -28.75
CA ASN A 512 -10.92 7.92 -29.32
C ASN A 512 -9.92 6.96 -29.96
N THR A 513 -9.49 5.94 -29.25
CA THR A 513 -8.87 4.76 -29.83
C THR A 513 -9.95 3.68 -29.94
N ARG A 514 -11.04 4.03 -30.64
CA ARG A 514 -11.83 3.06 -31.38
C ARG A 514 -11.22 3.06 -32.78
N ALA A 515 -10.24 2.24 -33.01
CA ALA A 515 -9.83 1.66 -34.27
C ALA A 515 -8.64 0.72 -33.95
N VAL A 516 -8.92 -0.53 -33.88
CA VAL A 516 -8.45 -1.57 -34.77
C VAL A 516 -8.97 -2.89 -34.18
N ALA A 517 -9.76 -3.48 -34.95
CA ALA A 517 -10.44 -4.72 -35.16
C ALA A 517 -9.98 -5.94 -34.37
#